data_3d8845d15c39402393d79d51015d810d
#
_entry.id   3d8845d15c39402393d79d51015d810d
#
_cell.length_a   1.000
_cell.length_b   1.000
_cell.length_c   1.000
_cell.angle_alpha   90.00
_cell.angle_beta   90.00
_cell.angle_gamma   90.00
#
_symmetry.space_group_name_H-M   'P 1'
#
loop_
_entity.id
_entity.type
_entity.pdbx_description
1 polymer ?
#
loop_
_entity_poly.entity_id
_entity_poly.type
_entity_poly.pdbx_seq_one_letter_code
_entity_poly.pdbx_strand_id
1 'polypeptide(L)'
;MRSWIFIKLNLTGGFSTAALLATIVILLNIGSLVPGSAQANGRAKLISSQESGPYAIDISLLPGKAVVGTTHISILLRSLATGEIVTSATVNVSATGPEGSTAFEDISAPNDYTPSFFETDLPFDIVGLWQIRLAVISDLGETTLMVPLEVKEGGRGLNFILMAAVVVIILAVGVFIWGRFPGKGSQKPEAS
;
A
#
# COMPACT_ATOMS: atom_id res chain seq x y z
N MET A 1 54.21 16.45 34.80
CA MET A 1 52.99 16.89 35.52
C MET A 1 51.85 16.98 34.52
N ARG A 2 50.99 15.98 34.49
CA ARG A 2 49.81 15.93 33.63
C ARG A 2 48.57 16.15 34.51
N SER A 3 47.98 17.33 34.45
CA SER A 3 46.75 17.64 35.14
C SER A 3 45.55 17.07 34.32
N TRP A 4 44.89 16.12 34.90
CA TRP A 4 43.61 15.61 34.39
C TRP A 4 42.49 16.57 34.77
N ILE A 5 41.91 17.24 33.80
CA ILE A 5 40.72 18.05 33.99
C ILE A 5 39.53 17.09 34.03
N PHE A 6 39.01 16.80 35.21
CA PHE A 6 37.74 16.13 35.40
C PHE A 6 36.62 17.14 35.12
N ILE A 7 36.00 17.02 33.96
CA ILE A 7 34.74 17.71 33.70
C ILE A 7 33.66 17.03 34.54
N LYS A 8 33.31 17.65 35.68
CA LYS A 8 32.11 17.27 36.44
C LYS A 8 30.89 17.66 35.63
N LEU A 9 30.28 16.69 34.94
CA LEU A 9 28.92 16.85 34.42
C LEU A 9 27.96 16.91 35.60
N ASN A 10 27.57 18.13 35.98
CA ASN A 10 26.58 18.35 37.02
C ASN A 10 25.19 18.09 36.43
N LEU A 11 24.73 16.84 36.49
CA LEU A 11 23.37 16.41 36.12
C LEU A 11 22.40 16.77 37.28
N THR A 12 22.27 18.05 37.58
CA THR A 12 21.24 18.55 38.50
C THR A 12 20.00 18.89 37.73
N GLY A 13 19.10 17.96 37.68
CA GLY A 13 17.75 18.26 37.23
C GLY A 13 16.96 17.00 36.92
N GLY A 14 16.03 16.60 37.78
CA GLY A 14 15.04 15.56 37.53
C GLY A 14 14.18 15.77 36.26
N PHE A 15 14.43 16.90 35.57
CA PHE A 15 13.85 17.24 34.26
C PHE A 15 14.50 16.55 33.07
N SER A 16 15.80 16.24 33.15
CA SER A 16 16.52 15.63 32.03
C SER A 16 16.15 14.16 31.88
N THR A 17 15.90 13.44 32.97
CA THR A 17 15.52 12.03 32.94
C THR A 17 14.09 11.84 32.47
N ALA A 18 13.17 12.70 32.86
CA ALA A 18 11.78 12.66 32.37
C ALA A 18 11.69 13.00 30.88
N ALA A 19 12.45 14.00 30.42
CA ALA A 19 12.53 14.35 29.00
C ALA A 19 13.16 13.21 28.17
N LEU A 20 14.23 12.59 28.68
CA LEU A 20 14.88 11.46 28.04
C LEU A 20 13.94 10.25 27.94
N LEU A 21 13.24 9.91 29.02
CA LEU A 21 12.25 8.84 29.03
C LEU A 21 11.09 9.12 28.08
N ALA A 22 10.58 10.35 28.05
CA ALA A 22 9.53 10.75 27.11
C ALA A 22 10.01 10.61 25.64
N THR A 23 11.24 11.02 25.35
CA THR A 23 11.83 10.88 24.00
C THR A 23 12.00 9.41 23.62
N ILE A 24 12.46 8.55 24.54
CA ILE A 24 12.60 7.11 24.29
C ILE A 24 11.23 6.47 24.05
N VAL A 25 10.21 6.81 24.85
CA VAL A 25 8.84 6.30 24.65
C VAL A 25 8.28 6.77 23.31
N ILE A 26 8.52 8.00 22.90
CA ILE A 26 8.09 8.52 21.60
C ILE A 26 8.82 7.79 20.47
N LEU A 27 10.12 7.59 20.56
CA LEU A 27 10.92 6.87 19.55
C LEU A 27 10.50 5.40 19.42
N LEU A 28 10.20 4.72 20.54
CA LEU A 28 9.70 3.34 20.54
C LEU A 28 8.31 3.24 19.89
N ASN A 29 7.46 4.24 20.10
CA ASN A 29 6.14 4.27 19.47
C ASN A 29 6.22 4.64 17.98
N ILE A 30 7.14 5.50 17.55
CA ILE A 30 7.38 5.80 16.13
C ILE A 30 7.87 4.54 15.40
N GLY A 31 8.70 3.71 16.02
CA GLY A 31 9.12 2.42 15.48
C GLY A 31 7.97 1.44 15.26
N SER A 32 6.92 1.52 16.07
CA SER A 32 5.69 0.72 15.95
C SER A 32 4.71 1.29 14.91
N LEU A 33 4.84 2.56 14.59
CA LEU A 33 4.03 3.28 13.59
C LEU A 33 4.62 3.20 12.17
N VAL A 34 5.85 2.68 12.03
CA VAL A 34 6.34 2.28 10.72
C VAL A 34 5.40 1.16 10.26
N PRO A 35 4.54 1.40 9.26
CA PRO A 35 3.71 0.34 8.72
C PRO A 35 4.67 -0.78 8.38
N GLY A 36 4.47 -1.91 9.06
CA GLY A 36 5.29 -3.08 8.86
C GLY A 36 5.45 -3.25 7.37
N SER A 37 6.70 -3.19 6.91
CA SER A 37 7.13 -3.13 5.52
C SER A 37 5.93 -3.22 4.58
N ALA A 38 5.55 -2.10 3.93
CA ALA A 38 4.88 -2.22 2.66
C ALA A 38 5.69 -3.30 1.96
N GLN A 39 5.20 -4.53 1.93
CA GLN A 39 5.80 -5.56 1.13
C GLN A 39 5.59 -5.06 -0.28
N ALA A 40 6.59 -4.35 -0.78
CA ALA A 40 6.69 -3.94 -2.18
C ALA A 40 6.77 -5.17 -3.09
N ASN A 41 6.87 -6.36 -2.53
CA ASN A 41 6.54 -7.62 -3.18
C ASN A 41 5.03 -7.84 -3.07
N GLY A 42 4.25 -7.02 -3.74
CA GLY A 42 2.88 -7.32 -4.07
C GLY A 42 2.87 -8.66 -4.81
N ARG A 43 2.79 -9.76 -4.08
CA ARG A 43 2.56 -11.07 -4.70
C ARG A 43 1.18 -11.01 -5.31
N ALA A 44 1.12 -11.23 -6.61
CA ALA A 44 -0.13 -11.48 -7.26
C ALA A 44 -0.84 -12.64 -6.52
N LYS A 45 -2.06 -12.42 -6.10
CA LYS A 45 -2.87 -13.42 -5.42
C LYS A 45 -3.82 -14.05 -6.41
N LEU A 46 -3.74 -15.37 -6.56
CA LEU A 46 -4.71 -16.13 -7.34
C LEU A 46 -6.12 -15.94 -6.73
N ILE A 47 -7.04 -15.48 -7.56
CA ILE A 47 -8.45 -15.25 -7.18
C ILE A 47 -9.40 -16.22 -7.87
N SER A 48 -9.02 -16.77 -9.02
CA SER A 48 -9.81 -17.74 -9.79
C SER A 48 -8.88 -18.67 -10.54
N SER A 49 -9.23 -19.95 -10.56
CA SER A 49 -8.61 -20.99 -11.39
C SER A 49 -9.76 -21.83 -11.96
N GLN A 50 -9.98 -21.75 -13.26
CA GLN A 50 -11.12 -22.38 -13.92
C GLN A 50 -10.72 -22.94 -15.28
N GLU A 51 -11.41 -23.99 -15.68
CA GLU A 51 -11.32 -24.54 -17.02
C GLU A 51 -12.42 -23.96 -17.91
N SER A 52 -12.05 -23.49 -19.10
CA SER A 52 -12.99 -22.96 -20.07
C SER A 52 -12.50 -23.22 -21.49
N GLY A 53 -13.31 -23.88 -22.29
CA GLY A 53 -12.92 -24.34 -23.63
C GLY A 53 -11.66 -25.22 -23.57
N PRO A 54 -10.64 -24.97 -24.40
CA PRO A 54 -9.40 -25.74 -24.38
C PRO A 54 -8.38 -25.28 -23.30
N TYR A 55 -8.74 -24.38 -22.39
CA TYR A 55 -7.82 -23.71 -21.46
C TYR A 55 -8.11 -24.00 -19.99
N ALA A 56 -7.04 -24.13 -19.20
CA ALA A 56 -7.04 -23.83 -17.78
C ALA A 56 -6.59 -22.38 -17.61
N ILE A 57 -7.41 -21.55 -16.96
CA ILE A 57 -7.25 -20.11 -16.83
C ILE A 57 -7.05 -19.76 -15.35
N ASP A 58 -5.89 -19.26 -15.01
CA ASP A 58 -5.58 -18.75 -13.68
C ASP A 58 -5.59 -17.21 -13.70
N ILE A 59 -6.34 -16.60 -12.80
CA ILE A 59 -6.48 -15.15 -12.68
C ILE A 59 -5.95 -14.71 -11.33
N SER A 60 -5.03 -13.77 -11.35
CA SER A 60 -4.42 -13.19 -10.16
C SER A 60 -4.60 -11.68 -10.12
N LEU A 61 -4.68 -11.10 -8.92
CA LEU A 61 -4.74 -9.65 -8.70
C LEU A 61 -3.51 -9.14 -7.95
N LEU A 62 -3.11 -7.92 -8.29
CA LEU A 62 -2.08 -7.15 -7.62
C LEU A 62 -2.61 -5.74 -7.27
N PRO A 63 -2.64 -5.34 -6.00
CA PRO A 63 -2.43 -6.12 -4.77
C PRO A 63 -3.55 -7.16 -4.58
N GLY A 64 -3.29 -8.28 -4.02
CA GLY A 64 -4.13 -9.50 -3.94
C GLY A 64 -5.60 -9.36 -3.49
N LYS A 65 -6.22 -8.20 -3.73
CA LYS A 65 -7.63 -7.86 -3.52
C LYS A 65 -8.05 -6.73 -4.47
N ALA A 66 -9.28 -6.73 -4.92
CA ALA A 66 -9.86 -5.63 -5.68
C ALA A 66 -10.28 -4.49 -4.74
N VAL A 67 -9.84 -3.29 -5.04
CA VAL A 67 -10.22 -2.06 -4.33
C VAL A 67 -10.53 -0.97 -5.34
N VAL A 68 -11.33 0.02 -4.92
CA VAL A 68 -11.56 1.22 -5.72
C VAL A 68 -10.23 1.89 -6.05
N GLY A 69 -10.07 2.24 -7.32
CA GLY A 69 -8.83 2.67 -7.95
C GLY A 69 -8.35 1.64 -8.97
N THR A 70 -7.06 1.70 -9.32
CA THR A 70 -6.46 0.78 -10.30
C THR A 70 -6.06 -0.53 -9.62
N THR A 71 -6.50 -1.65 -10.18
CA THR A 71 -6.11 -3.00 -9.77
C THR A 71 -5.49 -3.71 -10.97
N HIS A 72 -4.25 -4.16 -10.83
CA HIS A 72 -3.57 -4.92 -11.86
C HIS A 72 -4.05 -6.36 -11.86
N ILE A 73 -4.43 -6.88 -13.04
CA ILE A 73 -4.83 -8.26 -13.27
C ILE A 73 -3.78 -8.98 -14.11
N SER A 74 -3.47 -10.20 -13.71
CA SER A 74 -2.52 -11.08 -14.40
C SER A 74 -3.19 -12.42 -14.68
N ILE A 75 -3.15 -12.86 -15.94
CA ILE A 75 -3.86 -14.02 -16.46
C ILE A 75 -2.83 -14.99 -17.02
N LEU A 76 -2.86 -16.23 -16.54
CA LEU A 76 -2.07 -17.34 -17.07
C LEU A 76 -2.97 -18.33 -17.77
N LEU A 77 -2.64 -18.64 -19.02
CA LEU A 77 -3.35 -19.61 -19.84
C LEU A 77 -2.51 -20.89 -19.98
N ARG A 78 -3.13 -22.04 -19.75
CA ARG A 78 -2.53 -23.35 -20.05
C ARG A 78 -3.46 -24.17 -20.94
N SER A 79 -2.90 -24.93 -21.86
CA SER A 79 -3.64 -25.89 -22.65
C SER A 79 -4.07 -27.08 -21.77
N LEU A 80 -5.35 -27.41 -21.77
CA LEU A 80 -5.88 -28.60 -21.05
C LEU A 80 -5.36 -29.90 -21.68
N ALA A 81 -5.03 -29.89 -22.97
CA ALA A 81 -4.58 -31.10 -23.66
C ALA A 81 -3.12 -31.44 -23.35
N THR A 82 -2.22 -30.42 -23.25
CA THR A 82 -0.79 -30.60 -23.10
C THR A 82 -0.24 -30.15 -21.75
N GLY A 83 -0.96 -29.31 -21.01
CA GLY A 83 -0.50 -28.64 -19.80
C GLY A 83 0.49 -27.49 -20.07
N GLU A 84 0.84 -27.23 -21.33
CA GLU A 84 1.79 -26.17 -21.70
C GLU A 84 1.18 -24.78 -21.56
N ILE A 85 2.03 -23.80 -21.25
CA ILE A 85 1.62 -22.38 -21.16
C ILE A 85 1.36 -21.86 -22.58
N VAL A 86 0.21 -21.21 -22.77
CA VAL A 86 -0.18 -20.56 -24.00
C VAL A 86 0.25 -19.11 -23.96
N THR A 87 1.28 -18.76 -24.74
CA THR A 87 1.82 -17.39 -24.82
C THR A 87 1.35 -16.63 -26.05
N SER A 88 0.79 -17.34 -27.05
CA SER A 88 0.27 -16.76 -28.29
C SER A 88 -1.24 -16.79 -28.27
N ALA A 89 -1.85 -15.77 -27.66
CA ALA A 89 -3.30 -15.59 -27.63
C ALA A 89 -3.64 -14.10 -27.62
N THR A 90 -4.87 -13.78 -28.04
CA THR A 90 -5.49 -12.48 -27.77
C THR A 90 -6.44 -12.65 -26.61
N VAL A 91 -6.29 -11.85 -25.56
CA VAL A 91 -7.13 -11.88 -24.37
C VAL A 91 -7.79 -10.53 -24.20
N ASN A 92 -9.08 -10.44 -24.49
CA ASN A 92 -9.88 -9.26 -24.23
C ASN A 92 -10.45 -9.34 -22.83
N VAL A 93 -10.22 -8.29 -22.04
CA VAL A 93 -10.72 -8.17 -20.68
C VAL A 93 -11.73 -7.04 -20.63
N SER A 94 -12.94 -7.35 -20.19
CA SER A 94 -13.95 -6.33 -19.91
C SER A 94 -14.48 -6.45 -18.50
N ALA A 95 -14.82 -5.32 -17.90
CA ALA A 95 -15.35 -5.24 -16.55
C ALA A 95 -16.63 -4.42 -16.54
N THR A 96 -17.69 -4.99 -15.95
CA THR A 96 -18.96 -4.32 -15.74
C THR A 96 -19.30 -4.34 -14.26
N GLY A 97 -19.53 -3.18 -13.67
CA GLY A 97 -19.80 -3.01 -12.25
C GLY A 97 -21.26 -2.76 -11.91
N PRO A 98 -21.52 -2.33 -10.67
CA PRO A 98 -22.84 -1.91 -10.22
C PRO A 98 -23.40 -0.73 -11.02
N GLU A 99 -24.67 -0.42 -10.81
CA GLU A 99 -25.30 0.76 -11.41
C GLU A 99 -24.50 2.04 -11.08
N GLY A 100 -24.26 2.84 -12.13
CA GLY A 100 -23.46 4.07 -12.04
C GLY A 100 -21.96 3.87 -12.23
N SER A 101 -21.47 2.64 -12.36
CA SER A 101 -20.06 2.39 -12.67
C SER A 101 -19.77 2.62 -14.17
N THR A 102 -18.50 2.94 -14.44
CA THR A 102 -17.99 3.02 -15.82
C THR A 102 -17.55 1.65 -16.28
N ALA A 103 -18.13 1.15 -17.38
CA ALA A 103 -17.69 -0.10 -18.00
C ALA A 103 -16.28 0.09 -18.59
N PHE A 104 -15.48 -0.96 -18.50
CA PHE A 104 -14.11 -0.99 -19.00
C PHE A 104 -13.93 -2.14 -19.99
N GLU A 105 -13.17 -1.90 -21.05
CA GLU A 105 -12.75 -2.93 -22.00
C GLU A 105 -11.32 -2.62 -22.48
N ASP A 106 -10.46 -3.62 -22.47
CA ASP A 106 -9.09 -3.54 -22.95
C ASP A 106 -8.59 -4.88 -23.46
N ILE A 107 -7.55 -4.85 -24.27
CA ILE A 107 -6.82 -6.03 -24.72
C ILE A 107 -5.61 -6.18 -23.84
N SER A 108 -5.56 -7.24 -23.03
CA SER A 108 -4.41 -7.53 -22.22
C SER A 108 -3.22 -7.92 -23.11
N ALA A 109 -2.07 -7.31 -22.84
CA ALA A 109 -0.83 -7.60 -23.54
C ALA A 109 0.02 -8.63 -22.78
N PRO A 110 0.83 -9.45 -23.47
CA PRO A 110 1.88 -10.22 -22.81
C PRO A 110 2.85 -9.28 -22.08
N ASN A 111 3.27 -9.66 -20.89
CA ASN A 111 4.26 -8.90 -20.14
C ASN A 111 5.65 -9.08 -20.76
N ASP A 112 6.38 -7.99 -21.00
CA ASP A 112 7.71 -8.02 -21.62
C ASP A 112 8.75 -8.81 -20.80
N TYR A 113 8.61 -8.84 -19.47
CA TYR A 113 9.51 -9.54 -18.54
C TYR A 113 9.05 -10.96 -18.24
N THR A 114 7.76 -11.22 -18.31
CA THR A 114 7.14 -12.52 -18.05
C THR A 114 6.11 -12.84 -19.13
N PRO A 115 6.53 -13.20 -20.35
CA PRO A 115 5.63 -13.37 -21.49
C PRO A 115 4.61 -14.51 -21.32
N SER A 116 4.70 -15.25 -20.23
CA SER A 116 3.71 -16.26 -19.85
C SER A 116 2.41 -15.68 -19.30
N PHE A 117 2.38 -14.39 -18.94
CA PHE A 117 1.23 -13.73 -18.36
C PHE A 117 0.69 -12.64 -19.28
N PHE A 118 -0.62 -12.60 -19.40
CA PHE A 118 -1.36 -11.50 -20.03
C PHE A 118 -1.82 -10.56 -18.94
N GLU A 119 -1.49 -9.27 -19.07
CA GLU A 119 -1.67 -8.29 -18.00
C GLU A 119 -2.43 -7.06 -18.49
N THR A 120 -3.29 -6.51 -17.64
CA THR A 120 -3.93 -5.21 -17.84
C THR A 120 -4.32 -4.60 -16.49
N ASP A 121 -4.64 -3.31 -16.50
CA ASP A 121 -5.08 -2.55 -15.33
C ASP A 121 -6.58 -2.29 -15.38
N LEU A 122 -7.30 -2.72 -14.34
CA LEU A 122 -8.74 -2.51 -14.20
C LEU A 122 -9.02 -1.29 -13.30
N PRO A 123 -9.64 -0.23 -13.86
CA PRO A 123 -9.99 0.98 -13.11
C PRO A 123 -11.37 0.82 -12.44
N PHE A 124 -11.40 0.32 -11.21
CA PHE A 124 -12.64 0.22 -10.45
C PHE A 124 -13.01 1.57 -9.83
N ASP A 125 -14.13 2.14 -10.22
CA ASP A 125 -14.60 3.46 -9.75
C ASP A 125 -15.59 3.39 -8.57
N ILE A 126 -16.30 2.27 -8.40
CA ILE A 126 -17.32 2.08 -7.36
C ILE A 126 -17.11 0.76 -6.63
N VAL A 127 -17.40 0.73 -5.33
CA VAL A 127 -17.45 -0.50 -4.53
C VAL A 127 -18.63 -1.37 -4.95
N GLY A 128 -18.49 -2.68 -4.84
CA GLY A 128 -19.57 -3.63 -5.11
C GLY A 128 -19.15 -4.83 -5.94
N LEU A 129 -20.12 -5.56 -6.43
CA LEU A 129 -19.90 -6.75 -7.24
C LEU A 129 -19.71 -6.37 -8.71
N TRP A 130 -18.52 -6.67 -9.23
CA TRP A 130 -18.17 -6.51 -10.64
C TRP A 130 -18.16 -7.87 -11.34
N GLN A 131 -18.43 -7.86 -12.64
CA GLN A 131 -18.30 -9.00 -13.51
C GLN A 131 -17.12 -8.77 -14.46
N ILE A 132 -16.09 -9.59 -14.31
CA ILE A 132 -14.94 -9.57 -15.23
C ILE A 132 -15.19 -10.63 -16.29
N ARG A 133 -15.20 -10.20 -17.54
CA ARG A 133 -15.33 -11.09 -18.71
C ARG A 133 -13.99 -11.17 -19.40
N LEU A 134 -13.52 -12.38 -19.60
CA LEU A 134 -12.33 -12.71 -20.37
C LEU A 134 -12.76 -13.41 -21.66
N ALA A 135 -12.41 -12.85 -22.81
CA ALA A 135 -12.58 -13.52 -24.10
C ALA A 135 -11.18 -13.86 -24.63
N VAL A 136 -10.91 -15.15 -24.76
CA VAL A 136 -9.61 -15.70 -25.17
C VAL A 136 -9.72 -16.27 -26.57
N ILE A 137 -8.79 -15.90 -27.45
CA ILE A 137 -8.69 -16.38 -28.83
C ILE A 137 -7.26 -16.81 -29.10
N SER A 138 -7.04 -18.06 -29.51
CA SER A 138 -5.75 -18.57 -30.00
C SER A 138 -5.94 -19.70 -31.02
N ASP A 139 -4.86 -20.30 -31.47
CA ASP A 139 -4.88 -21.46 -32.36
C ASP A 139 -5.54 -22.69 -31.73
N LEU A 140 -5.68 -22.74 -30.40
CA LEU A 140 -6.37 -23.83 -29.70
C LEU A 140 -7.89 -23.68 -29.73
N GLY A 141 -8.39 -22.50 -30.09
CA GLY A 141 -9.83 -22.18 -30.15
C GLY A 141 -10.18 -20.92 -29.34
N GLU A 142 -11.47 -20.68 -29.23
CA GLU A 142 -12.05 -19.52 -28.54
C GLU A 142 -12.79 -19.93 -27.29
N THR A 143 -12.75 -19.07 -26.27
CA THR A 143 -13.57 -19.24 -25.09
C THR A 143 -13.89 -17.91 -24.41
N THR A 144 -14.96 -17.91 -23.62
CA THR A 144 -15.31 -16.77 -22.76
C THR A 144 -15.51 -17.26 -21.33
N LEU A 145 -14.89 -16.58 -20.37
CA LEU A 145 -15.01 -16.83 -18.96
C LEU A 145 -15.56 -15.59 -18.25
N MET A 146 -16.49 -15.76 -17.32
CA MET A 146 -17.00 -14.70 -16.46
C MET A 146 -16.60 -14.98 -15.01
N VAL A 147 -16.00 -13.98 -14.35
CA VAL A 147 -15.53 -14.07 -12.96
C VAL A 147 -16.14 -12.95 -12.15
N PRO A 148 -16.97 -13.25 -11.13
CA PRO A 148 -17.44 -12.24 -10.21
C PRO A 148 -16.32 -11.78 -9.30
N LEU A 149 -16.21 -10.47 -9.07
CA LEU A 149 -15.18 -9.84 -8.28
C LEU A 149 -15.78 -8.79 -7.34
N GLU A 150 -15.64 -8.98 -6.03
CA GLU A 150 -16.08 -8.01 -5.03
C GLU A 150 -15.01 -6.91 -4.86
N VAL A 151 -15.35 -5.68 -5.28
CA VAL A 151 -14.51 -4.50 -5.13
C VAL A 151 -14.84 -3.78 -3.82
N LYS A 152 -13.83 -3.51 -3.00
CA LYS A 152 -13.95 -2.89 -1.67
C LYS A 152 -13.34 -1.49 -1.66
N GLU A 153 -13.66 -0.71 -0.62
CA GLU A 153 -12.98 0.57 -0.43
C GLU A 153 -11.47 0.35 -0.18
N GLY A 154 -10.66 1.20 -0.79
CA GLY A 154 -9.23 1.25 -0.52
C GLY A 154 -8.98 1.82 0.88
N GLY A 155 -8.30 1.08 1.75
CA GLY A 155 -8.06 1.45 3.13
C GLY A 155 -7.12 2.66 3.30
N ARG A 156 -7.60 3.87 3.01
CA ARG A 156 -6.85 5.14 3.17
C ARG A 156 -6.97 5.80 4.54
N GLY A 157 -7.97 5.41 5.36
CA GLY A 157 -8.39 6.28 6.48
C GLY A 157 -7.52 6.19 7.74
N LEU A 158 -7.12 4.99 8.14
CA LEU A 158 -6.58 4.78 9.49
C LEU A 158 -5.17 5.36 9.68
N ASN A 159 -4.31 5.22 8.67
CA ASN A 159 -2.93 5.72 8.74
C ASN A 159 -2.87 7.25 8.75
N PHE A 160 -3.78 7.93 8.04
CA PHE A 160 -3.81 9.39 8.01
C PHE A 160 -4.31 9.98 9.34
N ILE A 161 -5.34 9.38 9.95
CA ILE A 161 -5.86 9.79 11.26
C ILE A 161 -4.81 9.58 12.35
N LEU A 162 -4.11 8.45 12.33
CA LEU A 162 -3.02 8.17 13.28
C LEU A 162 -1.86 9.15 13.11
N MET A 163 -1.44 9.45 11.87
CA MET A 163 -0.41 10.47 11.61
C MET A 163 -0.85 11.87 12.08
N ALA A 164 -2.08 12.27 11.81
CA ALA A 164 -2.60 13.54 12.28
C ALA A 164 -2.64 13.62 13.82
N ALA A 165 -3.05 12.54 14.49
CA ALA A 165 -3.04 12.47 15.95
C ALA A 165 -1.62 12.61 16.53
N VAL A 166 -0.63 11.95 15.94
CA VAL A 166 0.77 12.07 16.35
C VAL A 166 1.29 13.50 16.20
N VAL A 167 0.99 14.17 15.08
CA VAL A 167 1.37 15.57 14.86
C VAL A 167 0.75 16.49 15.90
N VAL A 168 -0.53 16.30 16.22
CA VAL A 168 -1.22 17.09 17.26
C VAL A 168 -0.58 16.90 18.63
N ILE A 169 -0.23 15.67 19.00
CA ILE A 169 0.45 15.37 20.26
C ILE A 169 1.82 16.06 20.34
N ILE A 170 2.62 16.00 19.27
CA ILE A 170 3.94 16.64 19.20
C ILE A 170 3.80 18.16 19.38
N LEU A 171 2.84 18.78 18.69
CA LEU A 171 2.57 20.20 18.81
C LEU A 171 2.12 20.60 20.23
N ALA A 172 1.24 19.82 20.84
CA ALA A 172 0.77 20.05 22.20
C ALA A 172 1.92 19.97 23.23
N VAL A 173 2.80 18.98 23.09
CA VAL A 173 3.99 18.83 23.93
C VAL A 173 4.97 19.99 23.72
N GLY A 174 5.16 20.42 22.48
CA GLY A 174 6.02 21.57 22.15
C GLY A 174 5.54 22.86 22.78
N VAL A 175 4.23 23.16 22.68
CA VAL A 175 3.59 24.33 23.31
C VAL A 175 3.68 24.25 24.84
N PHE A 176 3.45 23.09 25.43
CA PHE A 176 3.55 22.89 26.87
C PHE A 176 4.97 23.13 27.40
N ILE A 177 5.99 22.65 26.68
CA ILE A 177 7.39 22.85 27.03
C ILE A 177 7.74 24.34 26.91
N TRP A 178 7.34 25.00 25.81
CA TRP A 178 7.64 26.42 25.60
C TRP A 178 6.95 27.32 26.65
N GLY A 179 5.71 27.03 27.03
CA GLY A 179 5.01 27.77 28.08
C GLY A 179 5.65 27.64 29.48
N ARG A 180 6.47 26.62 29.69
CA ARG A 180 7.14 26.38 30.99
C ARG A 180 8.50 27.08 31.14
N PHE A 181 9.08 27.58 30.04
CA PHE A 181 10.29 28.38 30.05
C PHE A 181 9.97 29.86 29.79
N PRO A 182 9.61 30.64 30.87
CA PRO A 182 9.48 32.08 30.71
C PRO A 182 10.85 32.61 30.31
N GLY A 183 10.94 33.26 29.15
CA GLY A 183 12.18 33.86 28.68
C GLY A 183 12.75 34.77 29.79
N LYS A 184 14.02 34.56 30.18
CA LYS A 184 14.73 35.49 31.01
C LYS A 184 14.74 36.83 30.31
N GLY A 185 13.94 37.75 30.84
CA GLY A 185 13.92 39.13 30.40
C GLY A 185 15.34 39.69 30.38
N SER A 186 15.76 40.21 29.25
CA SER A 186 16.99 40.97 29.07
C SER A 186 16.99 42.12 30.06
N GLN A 187 17.79 42.03 31.11
CA GLN A 187 18.09 43.20 31.96
C GLN A 187 18.86 44.19 31.10
N LYS A 188 18.25 45.32 30.84
CA LYS A 188 18.83 46.48 30.21
C LYS A 188 19.93 47.02 31.20
N PRO A 189 21.16 47.20 30.76
CA PRO A 189 22.15 47.84 31.63
C PRO A 189 21.76 49.30 31.85
N GLU A 190 21.61 49.67 33.13
CA GLU A 190 21.44 51.06 33.57
C GLU A 190 22.79 51.75 33.42
N ALA A 191 22.84 52.81 32.60
CA ALA A 191 23.99 53.66 32.40
C ALA A 191 24.06 54.67 33.58
N SER A 192 25.17 54.64 34.26
CA SER A 192 25.58 55.65 35.26
C SER A 192 26.62 56.60 34.62
#